data_fa2b7fb7c3f6ad46fe580dcd7496d908
#
_entry.id   fa2b7fb7c3f6ad46fe580dcd7496d908
#
_cell.length_a   1.000
_cell.length_b   1.000
_cell.length_c   1.000
_cell.angle_alpha   90.00
_cell.angle_beta   90.00
_cell.angle_gamma   90.00
#
_symmetry.space_group_name_H-M   'P 1'
#
loop_
_entity.id
_entity.type
_entity.pdbx_description
1 polymer ?
#
loop_
_entity_poly.entity_id
_entity_poly.type
_entity_poly.pdbx_seq_one_letter_code
_entity_poly.pdbx_strand_id
1 'polypeptide(L)'
;NIVVVADECFLRFNPQYEIISCKRFLDDYDNLVIINAFTKFYAMAGIRLGYMMSANTELINRVSLQLPEWNVSSVAQRAGIAAFADKDYEKYTHELIQRERQFLFNELLDMKCIVYPSQADYLTFRLPQSKAGCMIQEELLKHGILIRSCGSYHNMPVDCYRIAVKQHADNEVLINNMRQILEV
;
A
#
# COMPACT_ATOMS: atom_id res chain seq x y z
N ASN A 1 -26.40 10.64 -12.06
CA ASN A 1 -25.61 9.39 -12.17
C ASN A 1 -24.28 9.63 -11.45
N ILE A 2 -23.94 8.76 -10.50
CA ILE A 2 -22.68 8.80 -9.75
C ILE A 2 -21.81 7.67 -10.28
N VAL A 3 -20.55 7.96 -10.66
CA VAL A 3 -19.55 6.95 -10.98
C VAL A 3 -18.86 6.56 -9.67
N VAL A 4 -18.77 5.27 -9.39
CA VAL A 4 -18.06 4.70 -8.24
C VAL A 4 -16.70 4.21 -8.72
N VAL A 5 -15.62 4.73 -8.12
CA VAL A 5 -14.26 4.31 -8.43
C VAL A 5 -13.71 3.54 -7.22
N ALA A 6 -13.46 2.26 -7.39
CA ALA A 6 -12.79 1.41 -6.41
C ALA A 6 -11.28 1.36 -6.73
N ASP A 7 -10.46 1.98 -5.88
CA ASP A 7 -9.01 1.88 -5.96
C ASP A 7 -8.55 0.61 -5.22
N GLU A 8 -8.18 -0.41 -5.98
CA GLU A 8 -7.72 -1.70 -5.47
C GLU A 8 -6.19 -1.89 -5.56
N CYS A 9 -5.41 -0.80 -5.71
CA CYS A 9 -3.96 -0.89 -5.89
C CYS A 9 -3.23 -1.62 -4.75
N PHE A 10 -3.79 -1.62 -3.54
CA PHE A 10 -3.26 -2.33 -2.37
C PHE A 10 -4.02 -3.61 -2.02
N LEU A 11 -5.15 -3.87 -2.66
CA LEU A 11 -6.03 -4.99 -2.26
C LEU A 11 -5.34 -6.35 -2.38
N ARG A 12 -4.45 -6.53 -3.38
CA ARG A 12 -3.75 -7.78 -3.63
C ARG A 12 -2.84 -8.25 -2.49
N PHE A 13 -2.46 -7.37 -1.55
CA PHE A 13 -1.74 -7.79 -0.33
C PHE A 13 -2.60 -8.59 0.64
N ASN A 14 -3.93 -8.55 0.51
CA ASN A 14 -4.83 -9.42 1.26
C ASN A 14 -4.96 -10.76 0.53
N PRO A 15 -4.66 -11.91 1.18
CA PRO A 15 -4.80 -13.23 0.54
C PRO A 15 -6.21 -13.54 0.04
N GLN A 16 -7.23 -12.87 0.58
CA GLN A 16 -8.62 -13.02 0.17
C GLN A 16 -9.07 -12.00 -0.91
N TYR A 17 -8.11 -11.36 -1.59
CA TYR A 17 -8.38 -10.26 -2.53
C TYR A 17 -9.41 -10.61 -3.62
N GLU A 18 -9.42 -11.84 -4.13
CA GLU A 18 -10.40 -12.27 -5.14
C GLU A 18 -11.85 -12.24 -4.63
N ILE A 19 -12.05 -12.50 -3.32
CA ILE A 19 -13.38 -12.49 -2.69
C ILE A 19 -13.81 -11.06 -2.36
N ILE A 20 -12.85 -10.22 -1.96
CA ILE A 20 -13.11 -8.84 -1.49
C ILE A 20 -13.24 -7.87 -2.67
N SER A 21 -12.57 -8.15 -3.79
CA SER A 21 -12.56 -7.30 -4.98
C SER A 21 -13.98 -6.95 -5.45
N CYS A 22 -14.16 -5.70 -5.84
CA CYS A 22 -15.38 -5.23 -6.48
C CYS A 22 -15.60 -5.84 -7.88
N LYS A 23 -14.65 -6.60 -8.42
CA LYS A 23 -14.72 -7.25 -9.73
C LYS A 23 -16.00 -8.08 -9.93
N ARG A 24 -16.48 -8.74 -8.86
CA ARG A 24 -17.71 -9.55 -8.88
C ARG A 24 -18.98 -8.74 -9.17
N PHE A 25 -18.92 -7.41 -9.07
CA PHE A 25 -20.05 -6.52 -9.29
C PHE A 25 -19.99 -5.79 -10.64
N LEU A 26 -18.98 -6.05 -11.47
CA LEU A 26 -18.82 -5.34 -12.74
C LEU A 26 -19.98 -5.59 -13.71
N ASP A 27 -20.53 -6.81 -13.71
CA ASP A 27 -21.64 -7.17 -14.60
C ASP A 27 -22.98 -6.58 -14.13
N ASP A 28 -23.08 -6.23 -12.84
CA ASP A 28 -24.33 -5.69 -12.25
C ASP A 28 -24.38 -4.16 -12.27
N TYR A 29 -23.22 -3.48 -12.35
CA TYR A 29 -23.11 -2.03 -12.20
C TYR A 29 -22.24 -1.39 -13.30
N ASP A 30 -22.90 -0.75 -14.26
CA ASP A 30 -22.26 -0.03 -15.38
C ASP A 30 -21.54 1.27 -14.94
N ASN A 31 -21.86 1.78 -13.75
CA ASN A 31 -21.23 2.94 -13.14
C ASN A 31 -20.02 2.59 -12.24
N LEU A 32 -19.63 1.32 -12.16
CA LEU A 32 -18.47 0.87 -11.39
C LEU A 32 -17.20 0.88 -12.24
N VAL A 33 -16.16 1.46 -11.67
CA VAL A 33 -14.79 1.47 -12.19
C VAL A 33 -13.84 0.91 -11.13
N ILE A 34 -13.02 -0.04 -11.49
CA ILE A 34 -11.95 -0.56 -10.64
C ILE A 34 -10.61 -0.09 -11.21
N ILE A 35 -9.77 0.48 -10.35
CA ILE A 35 -8.39 0.86 -10.69
C ILE A 35 -7.43 -0.06 -9.94
N ASN A 36 -6.43 -0.57 -10.64
CA ASN A 36 -5.38 -1.38 -10.04
C ASN A 36 -4.02 -1.11 -10.72
N ALA A 37 -2.94 -1.49 -10.05
CA ALA A 37 -1.59 -1.23 -10.55
C ALA A 37 -0.59 -2.33 -10.13
N PHE A 38 0.43 -2.48 -10.96
CA PHE A 38 1.57 -3.37 -10.68
C PHE A 38 2.64 -2.72 -9.78
N THR A 39 2.47 -1.44 -9.47
CA THR A 39 3.49 -0.62 -8.78
C THR A 39 3.77 -1.04 -7.35
N LYS A 40 2.79 -1.63 -6.67
CA LYS A 40 2.86 -1.98 -5.25
C LYS A 40 3.19 -3.45 -5.07
N PHE A 41 2.21 -4.32 -5.27
CA PHE A 41 2.34 -5.75 -5.03
C PHE A 41 3.50 -6.40 -5.79
N TYR A 42 3.72 -6.01 -7.04
CA TYR A 42 4.80 -6.53 -7.88
C TYR A 42 6.09 -5.71 -7.81
N ALA A 43 6.20 -4.74 -6.89
CA ALA A 43 7.38 -3.89 -6.69
C ALA A 43 7.86 -3.17 -7.98
N MET A 44 6.97 -2.91 -8.94
CA MET A 44 7.29 -2.35 -10.26
C MET A 44 6.96 -0.87 -10.39
N ALA A 45 7.29 -0.07 -9.39
CA ALA A 45 6.94 1.35 -9.35
C ALA A 45 7.48 2.15 -10.56
N GLY A 46 8.70 1.85 -11.01
CA GLY A 46 9.36 2.52 -12.14
C GLY A 46 8.79 2.14 -13.52
N ILE A 47 8.14 1.00 -13.64
CA ILE A 47 7.58 0.50 -14.92
C ILE A 47 6.31 1.27 -15.33
N ARG A 48 5.62 1.91 -14.37
CA ARG A 48 4.42 2.73 -14.61
C ARG A 48 3.28 1.95 -15.27
N LEU A 49 2.98 0.75 -14.77
CA LEU A 49 1.93 -0.12 -15.28
C LEU A 49 0.74 -0.17 -14.32
N GLY A 50 -0.44 0.07 -14.85
CA GLY A 50 -1.73 -0.07 -14.18
C GLY A 50 -2.83 -0.38 -15.17
N TYR A 51 -4.02 -0.63 -14.67
CA TYR A 51 -5.18 -0.91 -15.51
C TYR A 51 -6.48 -0.45 -14.84
N MET A 52 -7.50 -0.29 -15.68
CA MET A 52 -8.85 0.02 -15.29
C MET A 52 -9.79 -1.07 -15.81
N MET A 53 -10.81 -1.42 -15.03
CA MET A 53 -11.87 -2.33 -15.44
C MET A 53 -13.23 -1.66 -15.22
N SER A 54 -14.14 -1.84 -16.17
CA SER A 54 -15.55 -1.46 -16.07
C SER A 54 -16.35 -2.26 -17.09
N ALA A 55 -17.60 -2.58 -16.81
CA ALA A 55 -18.52 -3.13 -17.81
C ALA A 55 -19.01 -2.06 -18.81
N ASN A 56 -18.88 -0.79 -18.47
CA ASN A 56 -19.28 0.32 -19.33
C ASN A 56 -18.24 0.58 -20.43
N THR A 57 -18.45 0.00 -21.60
CA THR A 57 -17.55 0.14 -22.77
C THR A 57 -17.47 1.58 -23.27
N GLU A 58 -18.55 2.36 -23.17
CA GLU A 58 -18.54 3.78 -23.56
C GLU A 58 -17.60 4.57 -22.64
N LEU A 59 -17.67 4.34 -21.33
CA LEU A 59 -16.77 4.96 -20.36
C LEU A 59 -15.31 4.58 -20.64
N ILE A 60 -15.02 3.29 -20.87
CA ILE A 60 -13.68 2.82 -21.25
C ILE A 60 -13.16 3.55 -22.49
N ASN A 61 -13.97 3.65 -23.54
CA ASN A 61 -13.59 4.34 -24.78
C ASN A 61 -13.31 5.83 -24.54
N ARG A 62 -14.17 6.50 -23.78
CA ARG A 62 -13.96 7.92 -23.43
C ARG A 62 -12.67 8.16 -22.65
N VAL A 63 -12.34 7.29 -21.70
CA VAL A 63 -11.07 7.35 -20.96
C VAL A 63 -9.90 7.09 -21.90
N SER A 64 -9.98 6.08 -22.75
CA SER A 64 -8.93 5.74 -23.73
C SER A 64 -8.57 6.92 -24.65
N LEU A 65 -9.56 7.70 -25.06
CA LEU A 65 -9.36 8.89 -25.90
C LEU A 65 -8.62 10.04 -25.16
N GLN A 66 -8.55 10.00 -23.83
CA GLN A 66 -7.82 11.00 -23.02
C GLN A 66 -6.38 10.55 -22.69
N LEU A 67 -6.05 9.30 -22.97
CA LEU A 67 -4.72 8.77 -22.70
C LEU A 67 -3.77 9.17 -23.85
N PRO A 68 -2.49 9.46 -23.55
CA PRO A 68 -1.51 9.71 -24.60
C PRO A 68 -1.30 8.44 -25.42
N GLU A 69 -0.98 8.62 -26.70
CA GLU A 69 -0.55 7.51 -27.54
C GLU A 69 0.67 6.81 -26.94
N TRP A 70 0.70 5.47 -27.08
CA TRP A 70 1.81 4.64 -26.57
C TRP A 70 2.02 4.74 -25.05
N ASN A 71 0.95 5.02 -24.29
CA ASN A 71 0.98 5.23 -22.85
C ASN A 71 1.57 4.06 -22.03
N VAL A 72 1.60 2.85 -22.58
CA VAL A 72 2.21 1.65 -21.98
C VAL A 72 3.35 1.14 -22.86
N SER A 73 4.57 1.20 -22.37
CA SER A 73 5.74 0.72 -23.12
C SER A 73 5.71 -0.80 -23.32
N SER A 74 6.35 -1.29 -24.38
CA SER A 74 6.48 -2.75 -24.63
C SER A 74 7.20 -3.48 -23.48
N VAL A 75 8.15 -2.81 -22.81
CA VAL A 75 8.83 -3.34 -21.62
C VAL A 75 7.82 -3.51 -20.48
N ALA A 76 6.97 -2.50 -20.23
CA ALA A 76 5.94 -2.57 -19.18
C ALA A 76 4.94 -3.71 -19.45
N GLN A 77 4.50 -3.88 -20.70
CA GLN A 77 3.60 -4.98 -21.08
C GLN A 77 4.24 -6.35 -20.79
N ARG A 78 5.48 -6.56 -21.24
CA ARG A 78 6.21 -7.81 -21.00
C ARG A 78 6.43 -8.09 -19.52
N ALA A 79 6.85 -7.06 -18.76
CA ALA A 79 7.04 -7.16 -17.32
C ALA A 79 5.74 -7.52 -16.60
N GLY A 80 4.62 -6.89 -16.97
CA GLY A 80 3.31 -7.18 -16.39
C GLY A 80 2.84 -8.60 -16.64
N ILE A 81 3.00 -9.12 -17.87
CA ILE A 81 2.66 -10.51 -18.21
C ILE A 81 3.49 -11.49 -17.38
N ALA A 82 4.81 -11.27 -17.30
CA ALA A 82 5.71 -12.13 -16.53
C ALA A 82 5.36 -12.11 -15.05
N ALA A 83 5.17 -10.93 -14.46
CA ALA A 83 4.82 -10.77 -13.05
C ALA A 83 3.48 -11.41 -12.69
N PHE A 84 2.47 -11.29 -13.55
CA PHE A 84 1.15 -11.90 -13.32
C PHE A 84 1.18 -13.43 -13.36
N ALA A 85 2.10 -14.00 -14.14
CA ALA A 85 2.29 -15.44 -14.24
C ALA A 85 3.10 -16.04 -13.08
N ASP A 86 3.87 -15.22 -12.33
CA ASP A 86 4.74 -15.67 -11.25
C ASP A 86 3.96 -15.91 -9.95
N LYS A 87 3.47 -17.13 -9.79
CA LYS A 87 2.71 -17.54 -8.62
C LYS A 87 3.57 -17.77 -7.38
N ASP A 88 4.84 -18.10 -7.56
CA ASP A 88 5.78 -18.27 -6.46
C ASP A 88 6.09 -16.91 -5.81
N TYR A 89 6.28 -15.87 -6.62
CA TYR A 89 6.39 -14.50 -6.12
C TYR A 89 5.15 -14.05 -5.33
N GLU A 90 3.96 -14.33 -5.85
CA GLU A 90 2.70 -14.00 -5.18
C GLU A 90 2.60 -14.64 -3.81
N LYS A 91 2.87 -15.95 -3.72
CA LYS A 91 2.86 -16.72 -2.48
C LYS A 91 3.91 -16.18 -1.48
N TYR A 92 5.14 -16.02 -1.96
CA TYR A 92 6.23 -15.48 -1.13
C TYR A 92 5.90 -14.10 -0.57
N THR A 93 5.34 -13.21 -1.40
CA THR A 93 4.97 -11.85 -0.99
C THR A 93 3.89 -11.87 0.09
N HIS A 94 2.85 -12.71 -0.06
CA HIS A 94 1.82 -12.84 0.98
C HIS A 94 2.40 -13.32 2.31
N GLU A 95 3.22 -14.37 2.30
CA GLU A 95 3.85 -14.92 3.50
C GLU A 95 4.78 -13.91 4.18
N LEU A 96 5.61 -13.23 3.40
CA LEU A 96 6.53 -12.20 3.90
C LEU A 96 5.75 -11.05 4.56
N ILE A 97 4.81 -10.45 3.82
CA ILE A 97 4.08 -9.26 4.30
C ILE A 97 3.22 -9.60 5.52
N GLN A 98 2.60 -10.76 5.56
CA GLN A 98 1.82 -11.20 6.72
C GLN A 98 2.70 -11.33 7.97
N ARG A 99 3.83 -12.04 7.86
CA ARG A 99 4.76 -12.25 8.97
C ARG A 99 5.36 -10.94 9.47
N GLU A 100 5.89 -10.14 8.57
CA GLU A 100 6.58 -8.90 8.91
C GLU A 100 5.63 -7.81 9.40
N ARG A 101 4.42 -7.75 8.87
CA ARG A 101 3.37 -6.86 9.38
C ARG A 101 2.99 -7.21 10.82
N GLN A 102 2.88 -8.51 11.13
CA GLN A 102 2.59 -8.94 12.50
C GLN A 102 3.75 -8.63 13.45
N PHE A 103 4.99 -8.81 13.00
CA PHE A 103 6.18 -8.41 13.76
C PHE A 103 6.12 -6.91 14.09
N LEU A 104 6.03 -6.05 13.09
CA LEU A 104 5.95 -4.60 13.30
C LEU A 104 4.76 -4.18 14.15
N PHE A 105 3.61 -4.83 13.99
CA PHE A 105 2.42 -4.56 14.80
C PHE A 105 2.68 -4.82 16.28
N ASN A 106 3.28 -5.95 16.61
CA ASN A 106 3.61 -6.31 17.99
C ASN A 106 4.65 -5.36 18.59
N GLU A 107 5.72 -5.07 17.86
CA GLU A 107 6.76 -4.15 18.29
C GLU A 107 6.23 -2.74 18.60
N LEU A 108 5.35 -2.23 17.75
CA LEU A 108 4.71 -0.93 17.97
C LEU A 108 3.78 -0.93 19.20
N LEU A 109 3.05 -2.03 19.43
CA LEU A 109 2.23 -2.18 20.64
C LEU A 109 3.09 -2.21 21.90
N ASP A 110 4.23 -2.90 21.89
CA ASP A 110 5.16 -2.95 23.02
C ASP A 110 5.69 -1.55 23.36
N MET A 111 5.93 -0.72 22.35
CA MET A 111 6.28 0.71 22.52
C MET A 111 5.09 1.58 22.93
N LYS A 112 3.92 0.99 23.24
CA LYS A 112 2.69 1.69 23.64
C LYS A 112 2.10 2.61 22.57
N CYS A 113 2.44 2.39 21.32
CA CYS A 113 1.80 3.07 20.20
C CYS A 113 0.35 2.58 20.01
N ILE A 114 -0.51 3.43 19.51
CA ILE A 114 -1.83 3.04 19.03
C ILE A 114 -1.66 2.61 17.56
N VAL A 115 -1.85 1.33 17.29
CA VAL A 115 -1.65 0.77 15.95
C VAL A 115 -2.99 0.47 15.29
N TYR A 116 -3.17 0.96 14.06
CA TYR A 116 -4.38 0.71 13.29
C TYR A 116 -4.23 -0.60 12.50
N PRO A 117 -5.25 -1.49 12.51
CA PRO A 117 -5.23 -2.72 11.74
C PRO A 117 -5.02 -2.45 10.25
N SER A 118 -4.20 -3.27 9.60
CA SER A 118 -3.91 -3.17 8.16
C SER A 118 -3.88 -4.53 7.50
N GLN A 119 -4.28 -4.57 6.22
CA GLN A 119 -4.13 -5.73 5.33
C GLN A 119 -3.18 -5.42 4.15
N ALA A 120 -2.62 -4.20 4.10
CA ALA A 120 -1.68 -3.76 3.08
C ALA A 120 -0.22 -4.02 3.51
N ASP A 121 0.71 -3.56 2.68
CA ASP A 121 2.16 -3.57 2.93
C ASP A 121 2.64 -2.39 3.78
N TYR A 122 1.76 -1.84 4.60
CA TYR A 122 2.09 -0.76 5.53
C TYR A 122 1.26 -0.84 6.81
N LEU A 123 1.76 -0.21 7.87
CA LEU A 123 1.04 0.05 9.11
C LEU A 123 0.93 1.54 9.35
N THR A 124 -0.21 1.94 9.90
CA THR A 124 -0.42 3.30 10.42
C THR A 124 -0.49 3.22 11.94
N PHE A 125 0.17 4.15 12.62
CA PHE A 125 0.21 4.19 14.08
C PHE A 125 0.28 5.61 14.61
N ARG A 126 -0.09 5.80 15.86
CA ARG A 126 0.14 7.02 16.63
C ARG A 126 1.14 6.78 17.74
N LEU A 127 1.93 7.79 18.04
CA LEU A 127 2.82 7.76 19.21
C LEU A 127 2.02 7.67 20.50
N PRO A 128 2.61 7.08 21.58
CA PRO A 128 1.99 7.10 22.88
C PRO A 128 1.87 8.54 23.39
N GLN A 129 0.84 8.82 24.21
CA GLN A 129 0.58 10.16 24.73
C GLN A 129 1.78 10.76 25.48
N SER A 130 2.58 9.93 26.15
CA SER A 130 3.82 10.34 26.84
C SER A 130 4.90 10.87 25.92
N LYS A 131 4.82 10.56 24.62
CA LYS A 131 5.74 10.99 23.56
C LYS A 131 5.02 11.90 22.52
N ALA A 132 3.86 12.45 22.88
CA ALA A 132 3.17 13.42 22.04
C ALA A 132 4.08 14.65 21.83
N GLY A 133 4.24 15.05 20.56
CA GLY A 133 5.17 16.12 20.17
C GLY A 133 6.60 15.64 19.83
N CYS A 134 6.93 14.36 20.01
CA CYS A 134 8.18 13.82 19.50
C CYS A 134 8.21 13.92 17.96
N MET A 135 9.28 14.52 17.43
CA MET A 135 9.49 14.66 15.98
C MET A 135 10.13 13.39 15.40
N ILE A 136 9.49 12.23 15.63
CA ILE A 136 10.05 10.91 15.31
C ILE A 136 10.48 10.77 13.84
N GLN A 137 9.76 11.41 12.92
CA GLN A 137 10.13 11.39 11.50
C GLN A 137 11.48 12.06 11.25
N GLU A 138 11.73 13.19 11.89
CA GLU A 138 12.97 13.95 11.75
C GLU A 138 14.13 13.25 12.45
N GLU A 139 13.89 12.65 13.61
CA GLU A 139 14.90 11.88 14.32
C GLU A 139 15.30 10.62 13.53
N LEU A 140 14.35 9.85 13.01
CA LEU A 140 14.61 8.69 12.16
C LEU A 140 15.34 9.08 10.87
N LEU A 141 15.04 10.25 10.29
CA LEU A 141 15.72 10.75 9.10
C LEU A 141 17.23 10.95 9.33
N LYS A 142 17.67 11.36 10.55
CA LYS A 142 19.09 11.47 10.91
C LYS A 142 19.80 10.12 10.84
N HIS A 143 19.07 9.03 10.99
CA HIS A 143 19.56 7.64 10.84
C HIS A 143 19.34 7.06 9.43
N GLY A 144 18.95 7.90 8.44
CA GLY A 144 18.70 7.47 7.07
C GLY A 144 17.36 6.71 6.88
N ILE A 145 16.46 6.79 7.86
CA ILE A 145 15.16 6.11 7.84
C ILE A 145 14.06 7.14 7.59
N LEU A 146 13.36 6.98 6.46
CA LEU A 146 12.23 7.84 6.10
C LEU A 146 10.91 7.13 6.36
N ILE A 147 10.08 7.70 7.23
CA ILE A 147 8.69 7.30 7.44
C ILE A 147 7.72 8.39 6.95
N ARG A 148 6.46 8.05 6.77
CA ARG A 148 5.45 9.01 6.31
C ARG A 148 4.68 9.61 7.48
N SER A 149 4.72 10.94 7.65
CA SER A 149 3.76 11.65 8.49
C SER A 149 2.37 11.67 7.83
N CYS A 150 1.34 11.37 8.62
CA CYS A 150 -0.07 11.38 8.19
C CYS A 150 -0.82 12.63 8.69
N GLY A 151 -0.18 13.53 9.41
CA GLY A 151 -0.82 14.73 9.96
C GLY A 151 -1.36 15.72 8.90
N SER A 152 -0.94 15.58 7.64
CA SER A 152 -1.49 16.36 6.52
C SER A 152 -2.78 15.77 5.93
N TYR A 153 -3.18 14.57 6.33
CA TYR A 153 -4.43 13.97 5.87
C TYR A 153 -5.62 14.54 6.65
N HIS A 154 -6.74 14.73 5.94
CA HIS A 154 -7.96 15.22 6.57
C HIS A 154 -8.39 14.33 7.75
N ASN A 155 -8.68 14.93 8.90
CA ASN A 155 -9.07 14.26 10.14
C ASN A 155 -8.05 13.29 10.75
N MET A 156 -6.78 13.32 10.30
CA MET A 156 -5.71 12.53 10.94
C MET A 156 -5.00 13.35 12.03
N PRO A 157 -4.69 12.74 13.19
CA PRO A 157 -3.86 13.38 14.21
C PRO A 157 -2.45 13.70 13.69
N VAL A 158 -1.86 14.78 14.20
CA VAL A 158 -0.51 15.22 13.79
C VAL A 158 0.59 14.23 14.18
N ASP A 159 0.36 13.45 15.25
CA ASP A 159 1.25 12.41 15.77
C ASP A 159 1.01 11.03 15.13
N CYS A 160 0.35 11.02 13.97
CA CYS A 160 0.06 9.81 13.21
C CYS A 160 1.10 9.61 12.09
N TYR A 161 1.62 8.40 11.99
CA TYR A 161 2.67 8.04 11.04
C TYR A 161 2.32 6.74 10.32
N ARG A 162 2.90 6.56 9.13
CA ARG A 162 2.80 5.34 8.34
C ARG A 162 4.18 4.80 8.00
N ILE A 163 4.39 3.52 8.22
CA ILE A 163 5.60 2.78 7.89
C ILE A 163 5.29 1.68 6.87
N ALA A 164 6.21 1.42 5.97
CA ALA A 164 6.13 0.29 5.06
C ALA A 164 6.55 -1.00 5.76
N VAL A 165 5.90 -2.10 5.40
CA VAL A 165 6.36 -3.45 5.75
C VAL A 165 7.43 -3.85 4.75
N LYS A 166 8.64 -4.15 5.25
CA LYS A 166 9.80 -4.51 4.43
C LYS A 166 10.33 -5.89 4.81
N GLN A 167 11.54 -6.22 4.38
CA GLN A 167 12.22 -7.43 4.86
C GLN A 167 12.60 -7.29 6.33
N HIS A 168 12.74 -8.43 7.01
CA HIS A 168 12.94 -8.47 8.46
C HIS A 168 14.10 -7.58 8.94
N ALA A 169 15.25 -7.67 8.29
CA ALA A 169 16.41 -6.87 8.66
C ALA A 169 16.14 -5.35 8.60
N ASP A 170 15.41 -4.86 7.58
CA ASP A 170 15.03 -3.45 7.49
C ASP A 170 14.04 -3.06 8.60
N ASN A 171 13.10 -3.96 8.91
CA ASN A 171 12.12 -3.73 9.96
C ASN A 171 12.78 -3.68 11.34
N GLU A 172 13.74 -4.57 11.62
CA GLU A 172 14.53 -4.54 12.87
C GLU A 172 15.31 -3.23 13.01
N VAL A 173 15.94 -2.75 11.93
CA VAL A 173 16.64 -1.45 11.94
C VAL A 173 15.68 -0.32 12.30
N LEU A 174 14.50 -0.29 11.71
CA LEU A 174 13.47 0.70 12.04
C LEU A 174 13.08 0.63 13.53
N ILE A 175 12.73 -0.56 14.03
CA ILE A 175 12.27 -0.76 15.40
C ILE A 175 13.34 -0.41 16.43
N ASN A 176 14.59 -0.81 16.21
CA ASN A 176 15.70 -0.51 17.10
C ASN A 176 15.93 1.00 17.21
N ASN A 177 15.89 1.74 16.10
CA ASN A 177 15.99 3.20 16.13
C ASN A 177 14.78 3.86 16.80
N MET A 178 13.57 3.36 16.55
CA MET A 178 12.36 3.86 17.22
C MET A 178 12.44 3.68 18.74
N ARG A 179 12.86 2.50 19.22
CA ARG A 179 13.03 2.22 20.65
C ARG A 179 14.04 3.19 21.29
N GLN A 180 15.17 3.45 20.62
CA GLN A 180 16.19 4.38 21.08
C GLN A 180 15.64 5.82 21.16
N ILE A 181 14.94 6.29 20.13
CA ILE A 181 14.36 7.65 20.09
C ILE A 181 13.25 7.81 21.14
N LEU A 182 12.44 6.78 21.32
CA LEU A 182 11.34 6.81 22.29
C LEU A 182 11.77 6.43 23.71
N GLU A 183 13.03 6.04 23.92
CA GLU A 183 13.60 5.67 25.23
C GLU A 183 12.78 4.54 25.92
N VAL A 184 12.46 3.48 25.16
CA VAL A 184 11.66 2.33 25.60
C VAL A 184 12.28 1.00 25.18
#